data_880bf575e776ad253be3918fb5736f17
#
_entry.id   880bf575e776ad253be3918fb5736f17
#
_cell.length_a   1.000
_cell.length_b   1.000
_cell.length_c   1.000
_cell.angle_alpha   90.00
_cell.angle_beta   90.00
_cell.angle_gamma   90.00
#
_symmetry.space_group_name_H-M   'P 1'
#
loop_
_entity.id
_entity.type
_entity.pdbx_description
1 polymer ?
#
loop_
_entity_poly.entity_id
_entity_poly.type
_entity_poly.pdbx_seq_one_letter_code
_entity_poly.pdbx_strand_id
1 'polypeptide(L)'
;MVPPIRRFDRLLSLDYYIDYTHMVLGLVAAEAADPPSMAVAASSMVAVLGLVLVNGFFVAAEFSLVAARRSKLDEMIAKGDRAARTVQTALQNLDRYIAATQLGITIASLALGWVGEPVLAQLFDQAFRTLGVNPSPTTTHVAAVPVAFFLLTFFHIVLGELAPKSIALASPERTARAVTRPLMVFSRFMSPFIWLFNGA
;
A
#
# COMPACT_ATOMS: atom_id res chain seq x y z
N MET A 1 -53.15 -1.87 -9.89
CA MET A 1 -52.89 -2.93 -8.89
C MET A 1 -51.35 -2.96 -8.69
N VAL A 2 -50.82 -2.27 -7.67
CA VAL A 2 -49.40 -2.11 -7.39
C VAL A 2 -48.98 -3.30 -6.53
N PRO A 3 -47.90 -4.06 -6.84
CA PRO A 3 -47.46 -5.17 -5.99
C PRO A 3 -46.89 -4.63 -4.68
N PRO A 4 -47.11 -5.31 -3.56
CA PRO A 4 -46.68 -4.81 -2.25
C PRO A 4 -45.16 -4.86 -2.10
N ILE A 5 -44.62 -3.76 -1.60
CA ILE A 5 -43.22 -3.55 -1.21
C ILE A 5 -42.91 -4.41 0.01
N ARG A 6 -42.77 -5.75 -0.16
CA ARG A 6 -42.43 -6.68 0.93
C ARG A 6 -40.92 -6.89 1.14
N ARG A 7 -40.05 -6.13 0.48
CA ARG A 7 -38.61 -6.32 0.57
C ARG A 7 -37.91 -5.39 1.56
N PHE A 8 -38.54 -4.29 1.94
CA PHE A 8 -37.96 -3.32 2.88
C PHE A 8 -38.19 -3.70 4.35
N ASP A 9 -39.26 -4.40 4.67
CA ASP A 9 -39.56 -4.78 6.06
C ASP A 9 -38.59 -5.81 6.64
N ARG A 10 -37.91 -6.60 5.80
CA ARG A 10 -36.89 -7.56 6.27
C ARG A 10 -35.56 -6.91 6.62
N LEU A 11 -35.24 -5.74 6.04
CA LEU A 11 -34.00 -5.00 6.32
C LEU A 11 -34.07 -4.23 7.66
N LEU A 12 -35.28 -4.03 8.19
CA LEU A 12 -35.55 -3.36 9.47
C LEU A 12 -35.95 -4.33 10.56
N SER A 13 -35.99 -5.65 10.29
CA SER A 13 -36.35 -6.66 11.32
C SER A 13 -35.18 -6.82 12.30
N LEU A 14 -35.53 -6.91 13.60
CA LEU A 14 -34.58 -7.22 14.67
C LEU A 14 -33.78 -8.49 14.36
N ASP A 15 -34.37 -9.47 13.68
CA ASP A 15 -33.73 -10.71 13.27
C ASP A 15 -32.57 -10.51 12.31
N TYR A 16 -32.66 -9.53 11.38
CA TYR A 16 -31.54 -9.17 10.49
C TYR A 16 -30.37 -8.56 11.27
N TYR A 17 -30.64 -7.70 12.24
CA TYR A 17 -29.62 -7.14 13.11
C TYR A 17 -28.96 -8.18 14.02
N ILE A 18 -29.74 -9.12 14.53
CA ILE A 18 -29.23 -10.22 15.36
C ILE A 18 -28.35 -11.15 14.52
N ASP A 19 -28.77 -11.51 13.31
CA ASP A 19 -27.98 -12.35 12.39
C ASP A 19 -26.68 -11.65 11.96
N TYR A 20 -26.74 -10.34 11.69
CA TYR A 20 -25.56 -9.56 11.35
C TYR A 20 -24.58 -9.43 12.53
N THR A 21 -25.09 -9.21 13.75
CA THR A 21 -24.26 -9.20 14.97
C THR A 21 -23.65 -10.56 15.26
N HIS A 22 -24.39 -11.66 15.09
CA HIS A 22 -23.85 -13.01 15.25
C HIS A 22 -22.81 -13.35 14.17
N MET A 23 -23.02 -12.94 12.92
CA MET A 23 -22.04 -13.10 11.84
C MET A 23 -20.77 -12.28 12.12
N VAL A 24 -20.91 -11.03 12.54
CA VAL A 24 -19.76 -10.17 12.89
C VAL A 24 -19.05 -10.69 14.15
N LEU A 25 -19.79 -11.09 15.18
CA LEU A 25 -19.23 -11.73 16.37
C LEU A 25 -18.58 -13.08 16.06
N GLY A 26 -19.13 -13.85 15.12
CA GLY A 26 -18.52 -15.09 14.63
C GLY A 26 -17.24 -14.86 13.87
N LEU A 27 -17.17 -13.81 13.04
CA LEU A 27 -15.95 -13.38 12.35
C LEU A 27 -14.89 -12.88 13.34
N VAL A 28 -15.28 -12.05 14.32
CA VAL A 28 -14.40 -11.58 15.39
C VAL A 28 -13.94 -12.72 16.30
N ALA A 29 -14.82 -13.71 16.58
CA ALA A 29 -14.46 -14.89 17.37
C ALA A 29 -13.59 -15.90 16.60
N ALA A 30 -13.74 -15.99 15.27
CA ALA A 30 -12.87 -16.81 14.42
C ALA A 30 -11.45 -16.22 14.33
N GLU A 31 -11.31 -14.92 14.52
CA GLU A 31 -10.01 -14.20 14.61
C GLU A 31 -9.34 -14.36 16.00
N ALA A 32 -10.09 -14.83 17.00
CA ALA A 32 -9.58 -15.18 18.32
C ALA A 32 -8.98 -16.62 18.40
N ALA A 33 -8.79 -17.29 17.25
CA ALA A 33 -8.03 -18.52 17.15
C ALA A 33 -6.56 -18.27 17.50
N ASP A 34 -5.91 -19.28 18.08
CA ASP A 34 -4.55 -19.30 18.63
C ASP A 34 -3.59 -18.23 18.12
N PRO A 35 -2.76 -17.62 19.01
CA PRO A 35 -1.81 -16.60 18.59
C PRO A 35 -0.96 -17.14 17.43
N PRO A 36 -0.79 -16.36 16.35
CA PRO A 36 -0.05 -16.82 15.19
C PRO A 36 1.34 -17.27 15.61
N SER A 37 1.80 -18.38 15.04
CA SER A 37 3.16 -18.85 15.30
C SER A 37 4.14 -17.71 14.98
N MET A 38 5.28 -17.69 15.69
CA MET A 38 6.33 -16.68 15.46
C MET A 38 6.74 -16.58 13.98
N ALA A 39 6.64 -17.67 13.24
CA ALA A 39 6.90 -17.71 11.79
C ALA A 39 5.86 -16.93 10.99
N VAL A 40 4.58 -17.02 11.36
CA VAL A 40 3.50 -16.26 10.70
C VAL A 40 3.63 -14.77 11.01
N ALA A 41 3.91 -14.40 12.26
CA ALA A 41 4.13 -13.00 12.63
C ALA A 41 5.33 -12.39 11.88
N ALA A 42 6.44 -13.14 11.76
CA ALA A 42 7.62 -12.70 11.02
C ALA A 42 7.33 -12.54 9.51
N SER A 43 6.63 -13.49 8.89
CA SER A 43 6.26 -13.39 7.46
C SER A 43 5.34 -12.22 7.17
N SER A 44 4.40 -11.95 8.06
CA SER A 44 3.49 -10.81 7.96
C SER A 44 4.22 -9.46 8.07
N MET A 45 5.20 -9.36 8.98
CA MET A 45 6.04 -8.17 9.08
C MET A 45 6.89 -7.96 7.82
N VAL A 46 7.44 -9.03 7.25
CA VAL A 46 8.18 -8.96 5.97
C VAL A 46 7.26 -8.48 4.85
N ALA A 47 6.01 -8.94 4.81
CA ALA A 47 5.03 -8.48 3.83
C ALA A 47 4.72 -6.98 3.98
N VAL A 48 4.50 -6.48 5.20
CA VAL A 48 4.29 -5.05 5.49
C VAL A 48 5.48 -4.21 5.04
N LEU A 49 6.71 -4.61 5.42
CA LEU A 49 7.92 -3.92 4.99
C LEU A 49 8.09 -3.96 3.47
N GLY A 50 7.79 -5.09 2.84
CA GLY A 50 7.79 -5.24 1.39
C GLY A 50 6.85 -4.25 0.71
N LEU A 51 5.62 -4.10 1.22
CA LEU A 51 4.64 -3.15 0.69
C LEU A 51 5.10 -1.69 0.87
N VAL A 52 5.71 -1.34 2.00
CA VAL A 52 6.31 -0.01 2.22
C VAL A 52 7.42 0.27 1.20
N LEU A 53 8.29 -0.71 0.93
CA LEU A 53 9.35 -0.58 -0.08
C LEU A 53 8.80 -0.49 -1.51
N VAL A 54 7.75 -1.24 -1.83
CA VAL A 54 7.05 -1.14 -3.12
C VAL A 54 6.43 0.26 -3.29
N ASN A 55 5.80 0.80 -2.24
CA ASN A 55 5.31 2.18 -2.27
C ASN A 55 6.45 3.16 -2.50
N GLY A 56 7.55 3.04 -1.75
CA GLY A 56 8.74 3.87 -1.90
C GLY A 56 9.39 3.78 -3.28
N PHE A 57 9.35 2.61 -3.92
CA PHE A 57 9.79 2.44 -5.30
C PHE A 57 8.98 3.31 -6.27
N PHE A 58 7.64 3.29 -6.18
CA PHE A 58 6.80 4.11 -7.05
C PHE A 58 6.96 5.61 -6.78
N VAL A 59 7.06 6.02 -5.51
CA VAL A 59 7.34 7.41 -5.14
C VAL A 59 8.70 7.86 -5.68
N ALA A 60 9.76 7.05 -5.52
CA ALA A 60 11.06 7.37 -6.08
C ALA A 60 11.05 7.46 -7.61
N ALA A 61 10.28 6.57 -8.27
CA ALA A 61 10.12 6.59 -9.71
C ALA A 61 9.43 7.87 -10.19
N GLU A 62 8.33 8.25 -9.57
CA GLU A 62 7.59 9.47 -9.90
C GLU A 62 8.48 10.70 -9.78
N PHE A 63 9.04 10.94 -8.59
CA PHE A 63 9.82 12.13 -8.32
C PHE A 63 11.12 12.20 -9.12
N SER A 64 11.77 11.06 -9.35
CA SER A 64 13.00 11.05 -10.17
C SER A 64 12.73 11.32 -11.64
N LEU A 65 11.63 10.82 -12.22
CA LEU A 65 11.26 11.12 -13.60
C LEU A 65 10.89 12.60 -13.79
N VAL A 66 10.11 13.16 -12.87
CA VAL A 66 9.72 14.58 -12.92
C VAL A 66 10.91 15.51 -12.75
N ALA A 67 11.85 15.16 -11.87
CA ALA A 67 13.02 15.99 -11.57
C ALA A 67 14.22 15.77 -12.51
N ALA A 68 14.23 14.72 -13.35
CA ALA A 68 15.34 14.39 -14.23
C ALA A 68 15.54 15.45 -15.34
N ARG A 69 16.76 15.96 -15.45
CA ARG A 69 17.12 16.97 -16.45
C ARG A 69 17.53 16.31 -17.76
N ARG A 70 16.86 16.69 -18.86
CA ARG A 70 17.13 16.14 -20.20
C ARG A 70 18.59 16.36 -20.62
N SER A 71 19.15 17.55 -20.40
CA SER A 71 20.55 17.86 -20.74
C SER A 71 21.57 16.95 -20.06
N LYS A 72 21.28 16.56 -18.79
CA LYS A 72 22.15 15.63 -18.06
C LYS A 72 22.03 14.20 -18.61
N LEU A 73 20.84 13.79 -18.99
CA LEU A 73 20.63 12.50 -19.66
C LEU A 73 21.32 12.44 -21.02
N ASP A 74 21.27 13.52 -21.81
CA ASP A 74 21.96 13.60 -23.12
C ASP A 74 23.47 13.45 -22.96
N GLU A 75 24.06 14.09 -21.94
CA GLU A 75 25.48 13.92 -21.61
C GLU A 75 25.82 12.46 -21.27
N MET A 76 24.96 11.79 -20.47
CA MET A 76 25.15 10.40 -20.09
C MET A 76 25.01 9.46 -21.29
N ILE A 77 24.06 9.75 -22.20
CA ILE A 77 23.85 8.96 -23.43
C ILE A 77 25.06 9.10 -24.37
N ALA A 78 25.63 10.32 -24.49
CA ALA A 78 26.82 10.53 -25.26
C ALA A 78 28.04 9.74 -24.76
N LYS A 79 28.07 9.46 -23.44
CA LYS A 79 29.05 8.57 -22.78
C LYS A 79 28.71 7.08 -22.90
N GLY A 80 27.65 6.70 -23.64
CA GLY A 80 27.25 5.31 -23.89
C GLY A 80 26.29 4.71 -22.86
N ASP A 81 25.69 5.50 -21.97
CA ASP A 81 24.78 4.99 -20.93
C ASP A 81 23.43 4.57 -21.51
N ARG A 82 23.21 3.25 -21.55
CA ARG A 82 21.95 2.66 -22.05
C ARG A 82 20.77 2.91 -21.11
N ALA A 83 21.00 3.01 -19.81
CA ALA A 83 19.93 3.25 -18.84
C ALA A 83 19.41 4.70 -18.97
N ALA A 84 20.30 5.67 -19.20
CA ALA A 84 19.92 7.05 -19.47
C ALA A 84 19.04 7.17 -20.74
N ARG A 85 19.33 6.38 -21.78
CA ARG A 85 18.46 6.32 -22.98
C ARG A 85 17.06 5.78 -22.66
N THR A 86 16.97 4.77 -21.77
CA THR A 86 15.68 4.26 -21.32
C THR A 86 14.88 5.33 -20.57
N VAL A 87 15.53 6.11 -19.70
CA VAL A 87 14.90 7.24 -19.02
C VAL A 87 14.41 8.28 -20.01
N GLN A 88 15.25 8.65 -20.99
CA GLN A 88 14.88 9.62 -22.02
C GLN A 88 13.64 9.17 -22.81
N THR A 89 13.53 7.87 -23.15
CA THR A 89 12.34 7.29 -23.79
C THR A 89 11.12 7.41 -22.88
N ALA A 90 11.26 7.18 -21.58
CA ALA A 90 10.17 7.34 -20.62
C ALA A 90 9.71 8.83 -20.54
N LEU A 91 10.64 9.77 -20.56
CA LEU A 91 10.32 11.20 -20.54
C LEU A 91 9.58 11.70 -21.78
N GLN A 92 9.59 10.96 -22.89
CA GLN A 92 8.78 11.26 -24.08
C GLN A 92 7.30 10.94 -23.88
N ASN A 93 6.98 10.04 -22.92
CA ASN A 93 5.63 9.62 -22.58
C ASN A 93 5.41 9.78 -21.06
N LEU A 94 5.80 10.92 -20.51
CA LEU A 94 5.86 11.15 -19.07
C LEU A 94 4.49 10.92 -18.40
N ASP A 95 3.41 11.43 -18.97
CA ASP A 95 2.04 11.32 -18.42
C ASP A 95 1.64 9.87 -18.18
N ARG A 96 1.97 8.98 -19.11
CA ARG A 96 1.71 7.55 -18.95
C ARG A 96 2.44 6.95 -17.73
N TYR A 97 3.69 7.35 -17.51
CA TYR A 97 4.48 6.81 -16.40
C TYR A 97 4.09 7.43 -15.07
N ILE A 98 3.68 8.71 -15.07
CA ILE A 98 3.09 9.33 -13.87
C ILE A 98 1.77 8.63 -13.49
N ALA A 99 0.88 8.36 -14.45
CA ALA A 99 -0.33 7.61 -14.18
C ALA A 99 -0.02 6.19 -13.65
N ALA A 100 1.03 5.53 -14.17
CA ALA A 100 1.46 4.23 -13.68
C ALA A 100 2.01 4.29 -12.25
N THR A 101 2.81 5.31 -11.91
CA THR A 101 3.34 5.47 -10.54
C THR A 101 2.21 5.76 -9.56
N GLN A 102 1.27 6.64 -9.89
CA GLN A 102 0.10 6.95 -9.05
C GLN A 102 -0.76 5.71 -8.80
N LEU A 103 -1.02 4.91 -9.84
CA LEU A 103 -1.73 3.64 -9.70
C LEU A 103 -0.95 2.68 -8.78
N GLY A 104 0.37 2.58 -8.95
CA GLY A 104 1.23 1.75 -8.12
C GLY A 104 1.24 2.19 -6.65
N ILE A 105 1.35 3.49 -6.37
CA ILE A 105 1.27 4.09 -5.03
C ILE A 105 -0.08 3.74 -4.40
N THR A 106 -1.18 3.94 -5.13
CA THR A 106 -2.53 3.66 -4.64
C THR A 106 -2.71 2.19 -4.26
N ILE A 107 -2.31 1.27 -5.15
CA ILE A 107 -2.41 -0.18 -4.89
C ILE A 107 -1.55 -0.56 -3.67
N ALA A 108 -0.30 -0.08 -3.59
CA ALA A 108 0.59 -0.39 -2.49
C ALA A 108 0.06 0.14 -1.15
N SER A 109 -0.46 1.38 -1.13
CA SER A 109 -1.02 2.00 0.07
C SER A 109 -2.30 1.31 0.55
N LEU A 110 -3.22 0.93 -0.36
CA LEU A 110 -4.42 0.18 -0.03
C LEU A 110 -4.08 -1.22 0.51
N ALA A 111 -3.15 -1.92 -0.15
CA ALA A 111 -2.68 -3.22 0.30
C ALA A 111 -2.01 -3.13 1.68
N LEU A 112 -1.22 -2.07 1.92
CA LEU A 112 -0.57 -1.82 3.20
C LEU A 112 -1.59 -1.57 4.32
N GLY A 113 -2.64 -0.79 4.06
CA GLY A 113 -3.73 -0.57 5.02
C GLY A 113 -4.44 -1.88 5.37
N TRP A 114 -4.77 -2.68 4.36
CA TRP A 114 -5.48 -3.94 4.55
C TRP A 114 -4.65 -5.01 5.29
N VAL A 115 -3.36 -5.16 4.94
CA VAL A 115 -2.49 -6.18 5.54
C VAL A 115 -1.85 -5.67 6.84
N GLY A 116 -1.54 -4.38 6.93
CA GLY A 116 -0.75 -3.82 8.01
C GLY A 116 -1.50 -3.71 9.34
N GLU A 117 -2.79 -3.36 9.30
CA GLU A 117 -3.59 -3.20 10.52
C GLU A 117 -3.67 -4.50 11.35
N PRO A 118 -4.12 -5.65 10.80
CA PRO A 118 -4.19 -6.88 11.58
C PRO A 118 -2.83 -7.38 12.05
N VAL A 119 -1.78 -7.18 11.25
CA VAL A 119 -0.41 -7.58 11.63
C VAL A 119 0.07 -6.82 12.86
N LEU A 120 -0.13 -5.51 12.90
CA LEU A 120 0.28 -4.70 14.03
C LEU A 120 -0.58 -4.96 15.27
N ALA A 121 -1.89 -5.15 15.12
CA ALA A 121 -2.77 -5.52 16.22
C ALA A 121 -2.31 -6.84 16.89
N GLN A 122 -1.92 -7.84 16.11
CA GLN A 122 -1.38 -9.10 16.61
C GLN A 122 -0.05 -8.92 17.36
N LEU A 123 0.86 -8.09 16.83
CA LEU A 123 2.13 -7.80 17.49
C LEU A 123 1.95 -7.11 18.84
N PHE A 124 1.00 -6.20 18.94
CA PHE A 124 0.64 -5.55 20.21
C PHE A 124 0.06 -6.54 21.21
N ASP A 125 -0.86 -7.40 20.80
CA ASP A 125 -1.41 -8.45 21.66
C ASP A 125 -0.30 -9.35 22.21
N GLN A 126 0.61 -9.78 21.34
CA GLN A 126 1.76 -10.59 21.74
C GLN A 126 2.70 -9.82 22.70
N ALA A 127 2.95 -8.54 22.48
CA ALA A 127 3.76 -7.72 23.36
C ALA A 127 3.10 -7.56 24.74
N PHE A 128 1.80 -7.32 24.83
CA PHE A 128 1.08 -7.25 26.10
C PHE A 128 1.14 -8.57 26.88
N ARG A 129 0.96 -9.69 26.20
CA ARG A 129 1.07 -11.03 26.83
C ARG A 129 2.47 -11.30 27.37
N THR A 130 3.51 -10.89 26.66
CA THR A 130 4.91 -11.06 27.13
C THR A 130 5.22 -10.19 28.34
N LEU A 131 4.54 -9.05 28.49
CA LEU A 131 4.63 -8.17 29.66
C LEU A 131 3.76 -8.65 30.85
N GLY A 132 3.08 -9.79 30.71
CA GLY A 132 2.20 -10.32 31.75
C GLY A 132 0.85 -9.59 31.86
N VAL A 133 0.53 -8.73 30.92
CA VAL A 133 -0.75 -8.04 30.82
C VAL A 133 -1.67 -8.87 29.93
N ASN A 134 -2.78 -9.37 30.49
CA ASN A 134 -3.83 -10.03 29.72
C ASN A 134 -5.02 -9.08 29.57
N PRO A 135 -4.98 -8.14 28.62
CA PRO A 135 -6.07 -7.20 28.41
C PRO A 135 -7.29 -7.98 27.88
N SER A 136 -8.49 -7.48 28.21
CA SER A 136 -9.68 -8.02 27.55
C SER A 136 -9.62 -7.73 26.05
N PRO A 137 -10.24 -8.54 25.20
CA PRO A 137 -10.28 -8.29 23.74
C PRO A 137 -10.70 -6.85 23.41
N THR A 138 -11.69 -6.32 24.12
CA THR A 138 -12.16 -4.94 23.97
C THR A 138 -11.07 -3.92 24.30
N THR A 139 -10.30 -4.12 25.38
CA THR A 139 -9.24 -3.20 25.80
C THR A 139 -8.07 -3.23 24.79
N THR A 140 -7.73 -4.41 24.27
CA THR A 140 -6.71 -4.55 23.22
C THR A 140 -7.10 -3.77 21.97
N HIS A 141 -8.32 -3.94 21.48
CA HIS A 141 -8.77 -3.22 20.28
C HIS A 141 -8.82 -1.71 20.48
N VAL A 142 -9.36 -1.24 21.60
CA VAL A 142 -9.52 0.21 21.85
C VAL A 142 -8.17 0.92 22.03
N ALA A 143 -7.17 0.28 22.63
CA ALA A 143 -5.87 0.90 22.90
C ALA A 143 -4.80 0.55 21.86
N ALA A 144 -4.72 -0.71 21.42
CA ALA A 144 -3.66 -1.18 20.55
C ALA A 144 -3.87 -0.77 19.09
N VAL A 145 -5.11 -0.84 18.57
CA VAL A 145 -5.38 -0.52 17.15
C VAL A 145 -5.03 0.93 16.80
N PRO A 146 -5.41 1.98 17.56
CA PRO A 146 -5.00 3.33 17.25
C PRO A 146 -3.48 3.55 17.29
N VAL A 147 -2.77 2.92 18.24
CA VAL A 147 -1.31 3.01 18.33
C VAL A 147 -0.65 2.28 17.17
N ALA A 148 -1.15 1.09 16.82
CA ALA A 148 -0.70 0.33 15.66
C ALA A 148 -0.87 1.13 14.36
N PHE A 149 -2.05 1.70 14.16
CA PHE A 149 -2.36 2.55 13.01
C PHE A 149 -1.45 3.77 12.93
N PHE A 150 -1.22 4.45 14.05
CA PHE A 150 -0.31 5.60 14.10
C PHE A 150 1.12 5.19 13.72
N LEU A 151 1.65 4.10 14.27
CA LEU A 151 3.00 3.62 13.95
C LEU A 151 3.11 3.18 12.49
N LEU A 152 2.13 2.43 11.98
CA LEU A 152 2.09 2.02 10.57
C LEU A 152 2.11 3.25 9.65
N THR A 153 1.24 4.21 9.92
CA THR A 153 1.15 5.46 9.16
C THR A 153 2.46 6.25 9.23
N PHE A 154 3.06 6.36 10.41
CA PHE A 154 4.34 7.04 10.59
C PHE A 154 5.46 6.39 9.76
N PHE A 155 5.64 5.06 9.87
CA PHE A 155 6.66 4.35 9.10
C PHE A 155 6.37 4.36 7.61
N HIS A 156 5.11 4.25 7.21
CA HIS A 156 4.70 4.37 5.81
C HIS A 156 5.06 5.74 5.24
N ILE A 157 4.70 6.82 5.92
CA ILE A 157 5.04 8.19 5.46
C ILE A 157 6.56 8.37 5.40
N VAL A 158 7.30 7.98 6.46
CA VAL A 158 8.73 8.22 6.51
C VAL A 158 9.50 7.36 5.50
N LEU A 159 9.27 6.04 5.49
CA LEU A 159 10.04 5.08 4.68
C LEU A 159 9.43 4.87 3.29
N GLY A 160 8.11 4.95 3.16
CA GLY A 160 7.40 4.73 1.90
C GLY A 160 7.23 6.00 1.05
N GLU A 161 7.38 7.20 1.64
CA GLU A 161 7.15 8.45 0.92
C GLU A 161 8.31 9.44 1.08
N LEU A 162 8.59 9.94 2.29
CA LEU A 162 9.54 11.05 2.48
C LEU A 162 10.98 10.65 2.12
N ALA A 163 11.47 9.51 2.58
CA ALA A 163 12.82 9.07 2.31
C ALA A 163 13.05 8.77 0.81
N PRO A 164 12.19 7.99 0.11
CA PRO A 164 12.30 7.76 -1.33
C PRO A 164 12.23 9.05 -2.16
N LYS A 165 11.33 9.97 -1.80
CA LYS A 165 11.22 11.29 -2.43
C LYS A 165 12.49 12.10 -2.26
N SER A 166 13.05 12.15 -1.06
CA SER A 166 14.29 12.87 -0.78
C SER A 166 15.46 12.32 -1.58
N ILE A 167 15.61 10.99 -1.66
CA ILE A 167 16.63 10.32 -2.47
C ILE A 167 16.47 10.64 -3.96
N ALA A 168 15.22 10.58 -4.45
CA ALA A 168 14.91 10.88 -5.85
C ALA A 168 15.23 12.32 -6.22
N LEU A 169 14.94 13.28 -5.35
CA LEU A 169 15.23 14.70 -5.59
C LEU A 169 16.72 15.03 -5.43
N ALA A 170 17.44 14.35 -4.54
CA ALA A 170 18.87 14.55 -4.35
C ALA A 170 19.71 14.06 -5.56
N SER A 171 19.25 13.00 -6.24
CA SER A 171 19.98 12.40 -7.37
C SER A 171 19.01 11.89 -8.45
N PRO A 172 18.27 12.78 -9.15
CA PRO A 172 17.15 12.38 -10.02
C PRO A 172 17.57 11.43 -11.14
N GLU A 173 18.64 11.74 -11.86
CA GLU A 173 19.09 10.96 -13.01
C GLU A 173 19.59 9.57 -12.59
N ARG A 174 20.26 9.48 -11.43
CA ARG A 174 20.73 8.19 -10.89
C ARG A 174 19.55 7.32 -10.46
N THR A 175 18.59 7.88 -9.74
CA THR A 175 17.40 7.17 -9.29
C THR A 175 16.55 6.74 -10.47
N ALA A 176 16.27 7.65 -11.42
CA ALA A 176 15.50 7.33 -12.63
C ALA A 176 16.11 6.16 -13.41
N ARG A 177 17.44 6.11 -13.57
CA ARG A 177 18.13 4.99 -14.25
C ARG A 177 17.91 3.65 -13.57
N ALA A 178 17.79 3.63 -12.25
CA ALA A 178 17.55 2.40 -11.49
C ALA A 178 16.09 1.92 -11.60
N VAL A 179 15.12 2.85 -11.54
CA VAL A 179 13.70 2.52 -11.40
C VAL A 179 12.91 2.49 -12.71
N THR A 180 13.38 3.13 -13.79
CA THR A 180 12.58 3.28 -15.02
C THR A 180 12.30 1.92 -15.69
N ARG A 181 13.25 0.99 -15.74
CA ARG A 181 13.01 -0.31 -16.38
C ARG A 181 11.91 -1.13 -15.69
N PRO A 182 11.95 -1.39 -14.38
CA PRO A 182 10.86 -2.09 -13.70
C PRO A 182 9.53 -1.32 -13.79
N LEU A 183 9.55 0.03 -13.74
CA LEU A 183 8.35 0.83 -13.96
C LEU A 183 7.75 0.63 -15.36
N MET A 184 8.57 0.54 -16.41
CA MET A 184 8.09 0.28 -17.77
C MET A 184 7.41 -1.08 -17.87
N VAL A 185 7.92 -2.12 -17.21
CA VAL A 185 7.29 -3.44 -17.13
C VAL A 185 5.95 -3.34 -16.43
N PHE A 186 5.90 -2.69 -15.27
CA PHE A 186 4.65 -2.46 -14.53
C PHE A 186 3.63 -1.68 -15.35
N SER A 187 4.03 -0.57 -16.00
CA SER A 187 3.17 0.24 -16.86
C SER A 187 2.59 -0.54 -18.04
N ARG A 188 3.36 -1.49 -18.60
CA ARG A 188 2.87 -2.37 -19.68
C ARG A 188 1.81 -3.33 -19.16
N PHE A 189 2.04 -3.94 -17.99
CA PHE A 189 1.08 -4.85 -17.35
C PHE A 189 -0.21 -4.12 -16.96
N MET A 190 -0.08 -2.91 -16.43
CA MET A 190 -1.23 -2.07 -16.01
C MET A 190 -1.84 -1.24 -17.15
N SER A 191 -1.38 -1.41 -18.39
CA SER A 191 -1.83 -0.64 -19.56
C SER A 191 -3.36 -0.58 -19.74
N PRO A 192 -4.14 -1.67 -19.55
CA PRO A 192 -5.59 -1.60 -19.68
C PRO A 192 -6.24 -0.68 -18.63
N PHE A 193 -5.73 -0.71 -17.40
CA PHE A 193 -6.21 0.17 -16.33
C PHE A 193 -5.80 1.63 -16.58
N ILE A 194 -4.55 1.88 -16.96
CA ILE A 194 -4.04 3.23 -17.27
C ILE A 194 -4.83 3.84 -18.43
N TRP A 195 -5.17 3.05 -19.44
CA TRP A 195 -6.02 3.51 -20.56
C TRP A 195 -7.41 3.92 -20.09
N LEU A 196 -8.01 3.15 -19.18
CA LEU A 196 -9.32 3.48 -18.60
C LEU A 196 -9.30 4.81 -17.86
N PHE A 197 -8.24 5.12 -17.11
CA PHE A 197 -8.09 6.37 -16.35
C PHE A 197 -7.71 7.57 -17.23
N ASN A 198 -6.96 7.37 -18.32
CA ASN A 198 -6.55 8.44 -19.22
C ASN A 198 -7.58 8.70 -20.34
N GLY A 199 -8.55 7.82 -20.52
CA GLY A 199 -9.60 7.92 -21.54
C GLY A 199 -10.92 8.47 -21.02
N ALA A 200 -11.02 8.76 -19.71
CA ALA A 200 -12.14 9.43 -19.07
C ALA A 200 -11.82 10.91 -18.86
#